data_ef7a25e6c04dc6c11591dab5d27fc28f
#
_entry.id   ef7a25e6c04dc6c11591dab5d27fc28f
#
_cell.length_a   1.000
_cell.length_b   1.000
_cell.length_c   1.000
_cell.angle_alpha   90.00
_cell.angle_beta   90.00
_cell.angle_gamma   90.00
#
_symmetry.space_group_name_H-M   'P 1'
#
loop_
_entity.id
_entity.type
_entity.pdbx_description
1 polymer ?
#
loop_
_entity_poly.entity_id
_entity_poly.type
_entity_poly.pdbx_seq_one_letter_code
_entity_poly.pdbx_strand_id
1 'polypeptide(L)'
;MKKSLQAVHRVFFCLALFVLSSCTEKNKPPSNDAINAINLKRGNVVLCGPPDKQFGLVEFETSCPEKVKKDFNLAIALLHSFEYDEAEKVFAKVINEEPNCAMAYWGVAMCNNHPLWSPPNEAELKKGAKAIAIAQSISQKSKRESGYIEAMALFYKDWDKADHHTRSVRFEKAMEKTYRENPNDKEAAIFYALALDAAADPADRSFSNQKKAGAILTALYPGEPNHPGIVHYIIHTYDYPELAVLALPAARKYASIAPSSAHAQHMPSHIFTRLGLWDECINSNLISTSSAKCYAENAGIKGHWDEELHSMDYLVYSYLQKAENKLAKRQCDYLNTIDKVYPVDFKDAYAFAAIPARYALENKNWNGAASLKTHPADFPWEKFPWQKAITNFTRLLGFVHIGKIDSARFELKNLDTIYDTLMQQKDLYKANQVKIQITTAKAWILFKEGKNDEALKTMIVAADMEDKTEKHPVTPGEVIPARELLGDLLLQMNQPEKALEAYEADLKRHPNRFNGLYGAALAAEKLRSFEKANSLYRQVAAISNSIDSNRPELKAARLFLKEQKQ
;
A
#
# COMPACT_ATOMS: atom_id res chain seq x y z
N MET A 1 41.97 -76.04 -1.59
CA MET A 1 41.77 -74.80 -0.78
C MET A 1 42.27 -73.52 -1.49
N LYS A 2 43.16 -73.54 -2.52
CA LYS A 2 43.61 -72.26 -3.18
C LYS A 2 42.68 -71.67 -4.24
N LYS A 3 41.69 -72.39 -4.74
CA LYS A 3 40.74 -71.87 -5.76
C LYS A 3 39.51 -71.14 -5.19
N SER A 4 39.17 -71.33 -3.91
CA SER A 4 38.04 -70.65 -3.25
C SER A 4 38.40 -69.24 -2.74
N LEU A 5 39.67 -68.96 -2.44
CA LEU A 5 40.09 -67.62 -1.96
C LEU A 5 40.15 -66.55 -3.07
N GLN A 6 40.39 -66.97 -4.33
CA GLN A 6 40.45 -66.02 -5.47
C GLN A 6 39.03 -65.57 -5.92
N ALA A 7 38.00 -66.39 -5.73
CA ALA A 7 36.64 -66.01 -6.05
C ALA A 7 36.07 -65.00 -5.05
N VAL A 8 36.41 -65.13 -3.75
CA VAL A 8 35.96 -64.22 -2.69
C VAL A 8 36.60 -62.80 -2.85
N HIS A 9 37.86 -62.73 -3.25
CA HIS A 9 38.54 -61.44 -3.50
C HIS A 9 38.00 -60.69 -4.71
N ARG A 10 37.55 -61.36 -5.76
CA ARG A 10 36.93 -60.69 -6.95
C ARG A 10 35.52 -60.22 -6.69
N VAL A 11 34.74 -60.88 -5.87
CA VAL A 11 33.39 -60.43 -5.51
C VAL A 11 33.44 -59.23 -4.55
N PHE A 12 34.41 -59.20 -3.61
CA PHE A 12 34.59 -58.01 -2.74
C PHE A 12 35.10 -56.76 -3.48
N PHE A 13 35.95 -56.92 -4.52
CA PHE A 13 36.44 -55.82 -5.32
C PHE A 13 35.36 -55.25 -6.26
N CYS A 14 34.45 -56.08 -6.77
CA CYS A 14 33.29 -55.62 -7.54
C CYS A 14 32.21 -54.94 -6.68
N LEU A 15 31.98 -55.39 -5.41
CA LEU A 15 31.08 -54.69 -4.50
C LEU A 15 31.64 -53.33 -4.01
N ALA A 16 32.94 -53.21 -3.82
CA ALA A 16 33.58 -51.95 -3.44
C ALA A 16 33.53 -50.88 -4.55
N LEU A 17 33.52 -51.28 -5.82
CA LEU A 17 33.38 -50.36 -6.97
C LEU A 17 31.93 -49.89 -7.18
N PHE A 18 30.92 -50.65 -6.77
CA PHE A 18 29.53 -50.24 -6.87
C PHE A 18 29.11 -49.25 -5.76
N VAL A 19 29.79 -49.23 -4.61
CA VAL A 19 29.53 -48.29 -3.53
C VAL A 19 30.10 -46.90 -3.79
N LEU A 20 31.13 -46.79 -4.66
CA LEU A 20 31.73 -45.49 -5.01
C LEU A 20 31.03 -44.73 -6.16
N SER A 21 30.13 -45.39 -6.91
CA SER A 21 29.37 -44.74 -7.98
C SER A 21 28.08 -44.04 -7.53
N SER A 22 27.69 -44.22 -6.26
CA SER A 22 26.43 -43.65 -5.75
C SER A 22 26.54 -42.24 -5.11
N CYS A 23 27.75 -41.68 -5.03
CA CYS A 23 27.98 -40.38 -4.34
C CYS A 23 28.16 -39.18 -5.26
N THR A 24 28.07 -39.30 -6.58
CA THR A 24 28.34 -38.18 -7.50
C THR A 24 27.11 -37.53 -8.13
N GLU A 25 25.92 -38.05 -7.90
CA GLU A 25 24.70 -37.44 -8.49
C GLU A 25 24.05 -36.31 -7.65
N LYS A 26 24.47 -36.13 -6.41
CA LYS A 26 23.81 -35.17 -5.48
C LYS A 26 24.15 -33.70 -5.67
N ASN A 27 25.10 -33.32 -6.54
CA ASN A 27 25.58 -31.92 -6.66
C ASN A 27 25.59 -31.38 -8.10
N LYS A 28 24.76 -31.91 -8.99
CA LYS A 28 24.63 -31.29 -10.32
C LYS A 28 23.84 -30.00 -10.21
N PRO A 29 24.31 -28.89 -10.81
CA PRO A 29 23.54 -27.67 -10.89
C PRO A 29 22.24 -27.89 -11.67
N PRO A 30 21.19 -27.08 -11.41
CA PRO A 30 19.99 -27.09 -12.21
C PRO A 30 20.31 -26.93 -13.70
N SER A 31 19.56 -27.60 -14.57
CA SER A 31 19.80 -27.51 -16.01
C SER A 31 19.53 -26.08 -16.52
N ASN A 32 20.24 -25.66 -17.53
CA ASN A 32 20.01 -24.37 -18.18
C ASN A 32 18.55 -24.23 -18.66
N ASP A 33 17.94 -25.31 -19.14
CA ASP A 33 16.53 -25.30 -19.55
C ASP A 33 15.58 -25.02 -18.39
N ALA A 34 15.85 -25.59 -17.21
CA ALA A 34 15.06 -25.32 -16.01
C ALA A 34 15.20 -23.85 -15.55
N ILE A 35 16.43 -23.31 -15.58
CA ILE A 35 16.70 -21.91 -15.27
C ILE A 35 16.03 -20.97 -16.27
N ASN A 36 16.17 -21.25 -17.57
CA ASN A 36 15.55 -20.45 -18.63
C ASN A 36 14.01 -20.47 -18.55
N ALA A 37 13.44 -21.60 -18.13
CA ALA A 37 11.99 -21.75 -17.97
C ALA A 37 11.39 -20.84 -16.87
N ILE A 38 12.19 -20.28 -15.95
CA ILE A 38 11.76 -19.29 -14.96
C ILE A 38 11.47 -17.95 -15.65
N ASN A 39 12.15 -17.61 -16.75
CA ASN A 39 12.10 -16.30 -17.41
C ASN A 39 12.51 -15.15 -16.47
N LEU A 40 13.74 -15.22 -15.97
CA LEU A 40 14.29 -14.26 -15.00
C LEU A 40 14.40 -12.85 -15.59
N LYS A 41 14.01 -11.84 -14.84
CA LYS A 41 14.34 -10.45 -15.12
C LYS A 41 15.86 -10.27 -14.97
N ARG A 42 16.47 -9.59 -15.93
CA ARG A 42 17.93 -9.41 -16.01
C ARG A 42 18.26 -7.96 -16.32
N GLY A 43 19.45 -7.52 -16.00
CA GLY A 43 19.96 -6.17 -16.27
C GLY A 43 20.61 -5.54 -15.04
N ASN A 44 20.99 -4.28 -15.16
CA ASN A 44 21.54 -3.50 -14.05
C ASN A 44 20.42 -2.99 -13.15
N VAL A 45 20.73 -2.85 -11.86
CA VAL A 45 19.84 -2.20 -10.89
C VAL A 45 19.76 -0.70 -11.22
N VAL A 46 18.56 -0.17 -11.25
CA VAL A 46 18.34 1.27 -11.42
C VAL A 46 18.49 1.96 -10.08
N LEU A 47 19.34 2.99 -10.03
CA LEU A 47 19.69 3.73 -8.82
C LEU A 47 19.28 5.19 -8.97
N CYS A 48 18.47 5.69 -8.04
CA CYS A 48 17.95 7.05 -8.02
C CYS A 48 18.15 7.75 -6.67
N GLY A 49 19.30 7.51 -6.05
CA GLY A 49 19.67 8.09 -4.76
C GLY A 49 21.17 8.24 -4.60
N PRO A 50 21.63 8.66 -3.41
CA PRO A 50 23.05 8.85 -3.12
C PRO A 50 23.82 7.53 -3.24
N PRO A 51 25.02 7.54 -3.84
CA PRO A 51 25.77 6.31 -4.17
C PRO A 51 26.22 5.49 -2.96
N ASP A 52 26.36 6.10 -1.80
CA ASP A 52 26.88 5.51 -0.56
C ASP A 52 25.80 4.90 0.35
N LYS A 53 24.52 5.28 0.16
CA LYS A 53 23.38 4.80 0.95
C LYS A 53 22.19 4.57 0.04
N GLN A 54 21.95 3.32 -0.35
CA GLN A 54 20.97 3.07 -1.40
C GLN A 54 19.69 2.40 -0.89
N PHE A 55 19.81 1.22 -0.25
CA PHE A 55 18.65 0.40 0.14
C PHE A 55 18.73 -0.12 1.58
N GLY A 56 19.59 0.45 2.43
CA GLY A 56 19.83 0.01 3.80
C GLY A 56 20.85 -1.12 3.91
N LEU A 57 20.94 -1.72 5.10
CA LEU A 57 21.90 -2.79 5.42
C LEU A 57 21.16 -4.07 5.78
N VAL A 58 21.53 -5.16 5.11
CA VAL A 58 21.04 -6.51 5.38
C VAL A 58 22.23 -7.46 5.45
N GLU A 59 22.21 -8.35 6.43
CA GLU A 59 23.14 -9.44 6.58
C GLU A 59 22.40 -10.77 6.66
N PHE A 60 22.13 -11.36 5.49
CA PHE A 60 21.42 -12.63 5.39
C PHE A 60 22.45 -13.78 5.28
N GLU A 61 22.46 -14.64 6.28
CA GLU A 61 23.33 -15.83 6.23
C GLU A 61 22.81 -16.85 5.21
N THR A 62 23.73 -17.37 4.39
CA THR A 62 23.40 -18.37 3.36
C THR A 62 24.53 -19.35 3.18
N SER A 63 24.21 -20.59 2.77
CA SER A 63 25.20 -21.60 2.35
C SER A 63 25.80 -21.31 0.96
N CYS A 64 25.37 -20.25 0.28
CA CYS A 64 25.94 -19.83 -0.98
C CYS A 64 27.38 -19.31 -0.79
N PRO A 65 28.26 -19.44 -1.81
CA PRO A 65 29.65 -19.00 -1.70
C PRO A 65 29.80 -17.51 -1.39
N GLU A 66 30.84 -17.15 -0.66
CA GLU A 66 31.12 -15.77 -0.21
C GLU A 66 31.18 -14.75 -1.37
N LYS A 67 31.64 -15.19 -2.56
CA LYS A 67 31.74 -14.34 -3.77
C LYS A 67 30.39 -13.69 -4.17
N VAL A 68 29.25 -14.33 -3.85
CA VAL A 68 27.90 -13.83 -4.20
C VAL A 68 27.19 -13.17 -3.02
N LYS A 69 27.76 -13.17 -1.83
CA LYS A 69 27.11 -12.68 -0.58
C LYS A 69 26.70 -11.21 -0.68
N LYS A 70 27.58 -10.36 -1.24
CA LYS A 70 27.28 -8.93 -1.40
C LYS A 70 26.06 -8.69 -2.29
N ASP A 71 25.99 -9.36 -3.43
CA ASP A 71 24.83 -9.24 -4.34
C ASP A 71 23.59 -9.86 -3.71
N PHE A 72 23.73 -10.99 -3.02
CA PHE A 72 22.60 -11.61 -2.31
C PHE A 72 22.02 -10.68 -1.25
N ASN A 73 22.82 -10.03 -0.42
CA ASN A 73 22.36 -9.08 0.60
C ASN A 73 21.71 -7.83 -0.02
N LEU A 74 22.23 -7.35 -1.16
CA LEU A 74 21.58 -6.29 -1.93
C LEU A 74 20.19 -6.71 -2.43
N ALA A 75 20.08 -7.93 -2.96
CA ALA A 75 18.80 -8.46 -3.44
C ALA A 75 17.76 -8.56 -2.29
N ILE A 76 18.19 -8.97 -1.10
CA ILE A 76 17.33 -9.00 0.10
C ILE A 76 16.93 -7.59 0.53
N ALA A 77 17.84 -6.61 0.51
CA ALA A 77 17.51 -5.22 0.85
C ALA A 77 16.47 -4.61 -0.11
N LEU A 78 16.61 -4.88 -1.41
CA LEU A 78 15.63 -4.52 -2.44
C LEU A 78 14.29 -5.23 -2.21
N LEU A 79 14.31 -6.52 -1.91
CA LEU A 79 13.11 -7.31 -1.60
C LEU A 79 12.36 -6.73 -0.39
N HIS A 80 13.07 -6.35 0.67
CA HIS A 80 12.49 -5.71 1.85
C HIS A 80 11.90 -4.32 1.57
N SER A 81 12.35 -3.64 0.52
CA SER A 81 11.79 -2.36 0.06
C SER A 81 10.72 -2.53 -1.02
N PHE A 82 10.28 -3.77 -1.31
CA PHE A 82 9.32 -4.13 -2.36
C PHE A 82 9.73 -3.73 -3.78
N GLU A 83 11.02 -3.49 -3.99
CA GLU A 83 11.63 -3.28 -5.31
C GLU A 83 11.81 -4.65 -6.02
N TYR A 84 10.69 -5.34 -6.26
CA TYR A 84 10.67 -6.74 -6.69
C TYR A 84 11.41 -6.99 -8.00
N ASP A 85 11.25 -6.09 -8.98
CA ASP A 85 11.90 -6.20 -10.28
C ASP A 85 13.42 -6.07 -10.17
N GLU A 86 13.87 -5.11 -9.37
CA GLU A 86 15.28 -4.86 -9.13
C GLU A 86 15.92 -6.00 -8.31
N ALA A 87 15.20 -6.48 -7.29
CA ALA A 87 15.63 -7.63 -6.49
C ALA A 87 15.82 -8.88 -7.37
N GLU A 88 14.86 -9.15 -8.28
CA GLU A 88 14.95 -10.31 -9.18
C GLU A 88 16.14 -10.20 -10.14
N LYS A 89 16.48 -9.01 -10.65
CA LYS A 89 17.68 -8.81 -11.48
C LYS A 89 18.95 -9.23 -10.73
N VAL A 90 19.04 -8.85 -9.44
CA VAL A 90 20.20 -9.19 -8.62
C VAL A 90 20.22 -10.68 -8.27
N PHE A 91 19.08 -11.29 -7.91
CA PHE A 91 19.02 -12.75 -7.74
C PHE A 91 19.38 -13.50 -9.01
N ALA A 92 18.96 -13.01 -10.19
CA ALA A 92 19.35 -13.59 -11.48
C ALA A 92 20.86 -13.50 -11.72
N LYS A 93 21.52 -12.42 -11.28
CA LYS A 93 22.99 -12.32 -11.30
C LYS A 93 23.62 -13.38 -10.40
N VAL A 94 23.14 -13.53 -9.16
CA VAL A 94 23.60 -14.58 -8.23
C VAL A 94 23.44 -15.98 -8.84
N ILE A 95 22.28 -16.29 -9.45
CA ILE A 95 22.04 -17.58 -10.12
C ILE A 95 23.02 -17.83 -11.27
N ASN A 96 23.37 -16.79 -12.05
CA ASN A 96 24.35 -16.93 -13.14
C ASN A 96 25.75 -17.25 -12.62
N GLU A 97 26.17 -16.63 -11.50
CA GLU A 97 27.52 -16.82 -10.93
C GLU A 97 27.59 -18.11 -10.10
N GLU A 98 26.50 -18.51 -9.48
CA GLU A 98 26.40 -19.68 -8.61
C GLU A 98 25.02 -20.38 -8.76
N PRO A 99 24.84 -21.21 -9.79
CA PRO A 99 23.59 -21.90 -10.05
C PRO A 99 23.12 -22.85 -8.93
N ASN A 100 23.99 -23.24 -8.02
CA ASN A 100 23.69 -24.07 -6.86
C ASN A 100 23.27 -23.27 -5.61
N CYS A 101 23.16 -21.94 -5.70
CA CYS A 101 22.66 -21.12 -4.60
C CYS A 101 21.13 -21.26 -4.48
N ALA A 102 20.64 -22.20 -3.68
CA ALA A 102 19.20 -22.48 -3.50
C ALA A 102 18.42 -21.25 -3.06
N MET A 103 19.01 -20.42 -2.20
CA MET A 103 18.38 -19.23 -1.67
C MET A 103 18.17 -18.13 -2.73
N ALA A 104 18.94 -18.11 -3.83
CA ALA A 104 18.69 -17.16 -4.91
C ALA A 104 17.38 -17.48 -5.67
N TYR A 105 17.04 -18.75 -5.85
CA TYR A 105 15.75 -19.16 -6.43
C TYR A 105 14.59 -18.92 -5.45
N TRP A 106 14.81 -19.12 -4.15
CA TRP A 106 13.85 -18.71 -3.11
C TRP A 106 13.61 -17.20 -3.19
N GLY A 107 14.65 -16.39 -3.35
CA GLY A 107 14.53 -14.94 -3.52
C GLY A 107 13.70 -14.56 -4.74
N VAL A 108 13.91 -15.23 -5.89
CA VAL A 108 13.05 -15.04 -7.09
C VAL A 108 11.59 -15.40 -6.78
N ALA A 109 11.34 -16.48 -6.04
CA ALA A 109 9.97 -16.83 -5.62
C ALA A 109 9.38 -15.75 -4.71
N MET A 110 10.15 -15.20 -3.78
CA MET A 110 9.71 -14.08 -2.92
C MET A 110 9.39 -12.82 -3.72
N CYS A 111 10.16 -12.49 -4.77
CA CYS A 111 9.86 -11.35 -5.66
C CYS A 111 8.50 -11.48 -6.37
N ASN A 112 7.97 -12.69 -6.50
CA ASN A 112 6.69 -12.97 -7.16
C ASN A 112 5.56 -13.34 -6.17
N ASN A 113 5.74 -13.09 -4.87
CA ASN A 113 4.76 -13.39 -3.83
C ASN A 113 3.74 -12.26 -3.63
N HIS A 114 4.15 -10.98 -3.64
CA HIS A 114 3.32 -9.80 -3.39
C HIS A 114 2.44 -9.94 -2.14
N PRO A 115 3.02 -9.93 -0.93
CA PRO A 115 2.34 -10.45 0.27
C PRO A 115 1.13 -9.62 0.75
N LEU A 116 1.05 -8.29 0.45
CA LEU A 116 0.09 -7.43 1.13
C LEU A 116 -1.16 -7.07 0.29
N TRP A 117 -1.07 -6.18 -0.70
CA TRP A 117 -2.27 -5.60 -1.34
C TRP A 117 -2.48 -5.92 -2.81
N SER A 118 -1.48 -6.46 -3.49
CA SER A 118 -1.54 -6.79 -4.92
C SER A 118 -1.26 -8.28 -5.10
N PRO A 119 -2.27 -9.14 -4.99
CA PRO A 119 -2.08 -10.56 -5.19
C PRO A 119 -1.37 -10.85 -6.52
N PRO A 120 -0.40 -11.79 -6.54
CA PRO A 120 0.31 -12.13 -7.76
C PRO A 120 -0.66 -12.67 -8.82
N ASN A 121 -0.43 -12.27 -10.06
CA ASN A 121 -1.15 -12.79 -11.21
C ASN A 121 -0.70 -14.22 -11.57
N GLU A 122 -1.38 -14.86 -12.53
CA GLU A 122 -1.09 -16.24 -12.91
C GLU A 122 0.36 -16.44 -13.40
N ALA A 123 0.91 -15.48 -14.15
CA ALA A 123 2.28 -15.58 -14.68
C ALA A 123 3.32 -15.52 -13.55
N GLU A 124 3.12 -14.66 -12.57
CA GLU A 124 3.96 -14.52 -11.36
C GLU A 124 3.85 -15.77 -10.47
N LEU A 125 2.64 -16.29 -10.26
CA LEU A 125 2.44 -17.54 -9.50
C LEU A 125 3.17 -18.72 -10.15
N LYS A 126 3.04 -18.86 -11.47
CA LYS A 126 3.70 -19.91 -12.25
C LYS A 126 5.22 -19.77 -12.22
N LYS A 127 5.72 -18.55 -12.28
CA LYS A 127 7.15 -18.23 -12.21
C LYS A 127 7.72 -18.57 -10.83
N GLY A 128 7.09 -18.09 -9.76
CA GLY A 128 7.50 -18.38 -8.40
C GLY A 128 7.46 -19.86 -8.06
N ALA A 129 6.42 -20.59 -8.50
CA ALA A 129 6.32 -22.05 -8.34
C ALA A 129 7.49 -22.79 -9.01
N LYS A 130 7.91 -22.36 -10.22
CA LYS A 130 9.08 -22.96 -10.89
C LYS A 130 10.37 -22.66 -10.14
N ALA A 131 10.57 -21.41 -9.70
CA ALA A 131 11.76 -21.02 -8.95
C ALA A 131 11.89 -21.83 -7.65
N ILE A 132 10.80 -21.95 -6.88
CA ILE A 132 10.84 -22.69 -5.61
C ILE A 132 11.05 -24.20 -5.82
N ALA A 133 10.54 -24.79 -6.90
CA ALA A 133 10.80 -26.18 -7.25
C ALA A 133 12.29 -26.44 -7.50
N ILE A 134 12.99 -25.52 -8.14
CA ILE A 134 14.45 -25.59 -8.31
C ILE A 134 15.15 -25.46 -6.96
N ALA A 135 14.77 -24.48 -6.11
CA ALA A 135 15.35 -24.33 -4.77
C ALA A 135 15.21 -25.62 -3.94
N GLN A 136 14.07 -26.31 -4.03
CA GLN A 136 13.86 -27.59 -3.36
C GLN A 136 14.77 -28.71 -3.86
N SER A 137 15.07 -28.75 -5.18
CA SER A 137 15.88 -29.80 -5.82
C SER A 137 17.36 -29.70 -5.47
N ILE A 138 17.87 -28.53 -5.13
CA ILE A 138 19.26 -28.29 -4.76
C ILE A 138 19.53 -28.91 -3.38
N SER A 139 20.51 -29.81 -3.29
CA SER A 139 20.85 -30.50 -2.03
C SER A 139 21.72 -29.67 -1.09
N GLN A 140 22.49 -28.73 -1.64
CA GLN A 140 23.43 -27.89 -0.90
C GLN A 140 22.68 -26.71 -0.25
N LYS A 141 22.06 -26.96 0.88
CA LYS A 141 21.36 -25.96 1.70
C LYS A 141 21.31 -26.41 3.16
N SER A 142 21.35 -25.48 4.09
CA SER A 142 21.24 -25.72 5.52
C SER A 142 19.79 -26.11 5.92
N LYS A 143 19.62 -26.63 7.14
CA LYS A 143 18.29 -26.87 7.72
C LYS A 143 17.48 -25.57 7.82
N ARG A 144 18.15 -24.47 8.19
CA ARG A 144 17.58 -23.12 8.25
C ARG A 144 17.01 -22.69 6.90
N GLU A 145 17.82 -22.77 5.84
CA GLU A 145 17.41 -22.41 4.46
C GLU A 145 16.29 -23.31 3.94
N SER A 146 16.31 -24.58 4.31
CA SER A 146 15.22 -25.51 3.99
C SER A 146 13.88 -25.06 4.58
N GLY A 147 13.87 -24.43 5.77
CA GLY A 147 12.67 -23.85 6.39
C GLY A 147 12.07 -22.71 5.56
N TYR A 148 12.88 -21.77 5.07
CA TYR A 148 12.43 -20.70 4.18
C TYR A 148 11.87 -21.21 2.85
N ILE A 149 12.60 -22.18 2.25
CA ILE A 149 12.19 -22.79 0.99
C ILE A 149 10.87 -23.56 1.15
N GLU A 150 10.71 -24.30 2.24
CA GLU A 150 9.46 -25.01 2.54
C GLU A 150 8.29 -24.05 2.73
N ALA A 151 8.49 -22.95 3.44
CA ALA A 151 7.46 -21.93 3.63
C ALA A 151 6.96 -21.38 2.29
N MET A 152 7.87 -20.99 1.38
CA MET A 152 7.48 -20.55 0.05
C MET A 152 6.88 -21.66 -0.81
N ALA A 153 7.34 -22.90 -0.68
CA ALA A 153 6.73 -24.04 -1.37
C ALA A 153 5.27 -24.25 -0.96
N LEU A 154 4.94 -24.02 0.32
CA LEU A 154 3.56 -24.09 0.82
C LEU A 154 2.69 -22.92 0.30
N PHE A 155 3.27 -21.73 0.11
CA PHE A 155 2.58 -20.63 -0.55
C PHE A 155 2.22 -20.99 -2.00
N TYR A 156 3.17 -21.54 -2.76
CA TYR A 156 2.96 -21.89 -4.17
C TYR A 156 2.25 -23.25 -4.37
N LYS A 157 1.98 -24.00 -3.31
CA LYS A 157 1.23 -25.27 -3.41
C LYS A 157 -0.19 -24.99 -3.90
N ASP A 158 -0.60 -25.72 -4.93
CA ASP A 158 -1.91 -25.56 -5.57
C ASP A 158 -2.20 -24.11 -5.99
N TRP A 159 -1.16 -23.43 -6.53
CA TRP A 159 -1.21 -22.01 -6.89
C TRP A 159 -2.33 -21.64 -7.84
N ASP A 160 -2.80 -22.60 -8.66
CA ASP A 160 -3.89 -22.48 -9.63
C ASP A 160 -5.29 -22.69 -9.03
N LYS A 161 -5.40 -23.11 -7.76
CA LYS A 161 -6.65 -23.47 -7.09
C LYS A 161 -6.91 -22.72 -5.80
N ALA A 162 -5.84 -22.48 -5.02
CA ALA A 162 -5.94 -21.79 -3.74
C ALA A 162 -6.04 -20.26 -3.93
N ASP A 163 -6.93 -19.62 -3.19
CA ASP A 163 -6.98 -18.16 -3.13
C ASP A 163 -5.75 -17.57 -2.40
N HIS A 164 -5.54 -16.26 -2.55
CA HIS A 164 -4.36 -15.60 -2.01
C HIS A 164 -4.29 -15.67 -0.49
N HIS A 165 -5.40 -15.47 0.22
CA HIS A 165 -5.43 -15.52 1.68
C HIS A 165 -5.08 -16.92 2.20
N THR A 166 -5.64 -17.97 1.61
CA THR A 166 -5.29 -19.35 1.93
C THR A 166 -3.78 -19.62 1.77
N ARG A 167 -3.17 -19.11 0.68
CA ARG A 167 -1.71 -19.22 0.45
C ARG A 167 -0.91 -18.46 1.51
N SER A 168 -1.33 -17.23 1.84
CA SER A 168 -0.68 -16.40 2.87
C SER A 168 -0.72 -17.04 4.25
N VAL A 169 -1.84 -17.66 4.65
CA VAL A 169 -1.97 -18.40 5.91
C VAL A 169 -1.05 -19.63 5.96
N ARG A 170 -0.91 -20.35 4.82
CA ARG A 170 0.05 -21.47 4.75
C ARG A 170 1.49 -21.00 4.92
N PHE A 171 1.84 -19.88 4.28
CA PHE A 171 3.16 -19.27 4.40
C PHE A 171 3.43 -18.79 5.83
N GLU A 172 2.48 -18.10 6.45
CA GLU A 172 2.58 -17.62 7.83
C GLU A 172 2.89 -18.76 8.81
N LYS A 173 2.11 -19.83 8.77
CA LYS A 173 2.31 -20.99 9.67
C LYS A 173 3.69 -21.65 9.49
N ALA A 174 4.17 -21.72 8.26
CA ALA A 174 5.48 -22.29 7.99
C ALA A 174 6.62 -21.34 8.40
N MET A 175 6.44 -20.03 8.23
CA MET A 175 7.39 -19.04 8.72
C MET A 175 7.42 -18.96 10.25
N GLU A 176 6.28 -19.14 10.94
CA GLU A 176 6.25 -19.30 12.40
C GLU A 176 7.13 -20.45 12.86
N LYS A 177 7.04 -21.61 12.20
CA LYS A 177 7.89 -22.77 12.49
C LYS A 177 9.37 -22.44 12.28
N THR A 178 9.70 -21.81 11.12
CA THR A 178 11.08 -21.42 10.80
C THR A 178 11.65 -20.46 11.83
N TYR A 179 10.88 -19.46 12.24
CA TYR A 179 11.24 -18.49 13.29
C TYR A 179 11.48 -19.19 14.65
N ARG A 180 10.58 -20.09 15.08
CA ARG A 180 10.72 -20.82 16.35
C ARG A 180 11.91 -21.77 16.37
N GLU A 181 12.22 -22.43 15.24
CA GLU A 181 13.35 -23.35 15.13
C GLU A 181 14.70 -22.62 15.03
N ASN A 182 14.71 -21.32 14.69
CA ASN A 182 15.90 -20.49 14.53
C ASN A 182 15.79 -19.17 15.33
N PRO A 183 15.76 -19.20 16.67
CA PRO A 183 15.42 -18.03 17.50
C PRO A 183 16.43 -16.87 17.40
N ASN A 184 17.64 -17.11 16.91
CA ASN A 184 18.67 -16.09 16.70
C ASN A 184 18.68 -15.54 15.27
N ASP A 185 17.84 -16.05 14.39
CA ASP A 185 17.71 -15.61 13.01
C ASP A 185 16.78 -14.40 12.91
N LYS A 186 17.38 -13.21 12.81
CA LYS A 186 16.65 -11.95 12.72
C LYS A 186 15.78 -11.89 11.46
N GLU A 187 16.28 -12.41 10.34
CA GLU A 187 15.54 -12.44 9.08
C GLU A 187 14.31 -13.35 9.15
N ALA A 188 14.43 -14.50 9.85
CA ALA A 188 13.27 -15.36 10.08
C ALA A 188 12.18 -14.63 10.89
N ALA A 189 12.56 -13.82 11.87
CA ALA A 189 11.64 -13.00 12.63
C ALA A 189 10.99 -11.91 11.77
N ILE A 190 11.77 -11.24 10.89
CA ILE A 190 11.28 -10.17 10.00
C ILE A 190 10.32 -10.72 8.96
N PHE A 191 10.66 -11.82 8.27
CA PHE A 191 9.76 -12.46 7.30
C PHE A 191 8.54 -13.09 7.96
N TYR A 192 8.64 -13.57 9.20
CA TYR A 192 7.48 -14.02 9.95
C TYR A 192 6.54 -12.86 10.29
N ALA A 193 7.07 -11.71 10.69
CA ALA A 193 6.26 -10.52 10.93
C ALA A 193 5.53 -10.05 9.66
N LEU A 194 6.18 -10.05 8.51
CA LEU A 194 5.54 -9.79 7.22
C LEU A 194 4.44 -10.81 6.90
N ALA A 195 4.70 -12.10 7.16
CA ALA A 195 3.74 -13.15 6.93
C ALA A 195 2.50 -13.05 7.84
N LEU A 196 2.66 -12.60 9.10
CA LEU A 196 1.56 -12.31 10.03
C LEU A 196 0.65 -11.21 9.48
N ASP A 197 1.24 -10.14 8.95
CA ASP A 197 0.47 -9.03 8.37
C ASP A 197 -0.27 -9.49 7.10
N ALA A 198 0.40 -10.22 6.22
CA ALA A 198 -0.20 -10.80 5.01
C ALA A 198 -1.34 -11.80 5.26
N ALA A 199 -1.30 -12.51 6.39
CA ALA A 199 -2.31 -13.50 6.78
C ALA A 199 -3.38 -12.92 7.72
N ALA A 200 -3.34 -11.62 8.02
CA ALA A 200 -4.31 -10.98 8.90
C ALA A 200 -5.74 -11.08 8.35
N ASP A 201 -6.68 -11.38 9.22
CA ASP A 201 -8.10 -11.36 8.86
C ASP A 201 -8.56 -9.89 8.79
N PRO A 202 -9.04 -9.41 7.63
CA PRO A 202 -9.57 -8.05 7.50
C PRO A 202 -10.75 -7.73 8.43
N ALA A 203 -11.42 -8.76 8.96
CA ALA A 203 -12.51 -8.61 9.93
C ALA A 203 -12.03 -8.52 11.39
N ASP A 204 -10.77 -8.82 11.68
CA ASP A 204 -10.22 -8.76 13.05
C ASP A 204 -9.93 -7.31 13.48
N ARG A 205 -10.87 -6.73 14.23
CA ARG A 205 -10.74 -5.39 14.82
C ARG A 205 -9.87 -5.34 16.08
N SER A 206 -9.40 -6.48 16.56
CA SER A 206 -8.42 -6.53 17.65
C SER A 206 -6.99 -6.27 17.18
N PHE A 207 -6.75 -6.36 15.86
CA PHE A 207 -5.43 -6.24 15.23
C PHE A 207 -4.42 -7.23 15.81
N SER A 208 -4.84 -8.47 16.07
CA SER A 208 -4.02 -9.44 16.78
C SER A 208 -2.71 -9.77 16.04
N ASN A 209 -2.79 -10.01 14.72
CA ASN A 209 -1.63 -10.29 13.89
C ASN A 209 -0.72 -9.07 13.76
N GLN A 210 -1.29 -7.88 13.53
CA GLN A 210 -0.56 -6.62 13.43
C GLN A 210 0.20 -6.31 14.72
N LYS A 211 -0.45 -6.45 15.86
CA LYS A 211 0.20 -6.22 17.16
C LYS A 211 1.33 -7.21 17.42
N LYS A 212 1.15 -8.49 17.06
CA LYS A 212 2.20 -9.53 17.18
C LYS A 212 3.37 -9.22 16.25
N ALA A 213 3.12 -8.91 14.98
CA ALA A 213 4.15 -8.55 13.99
C ALA A 213 4.93 -7.31 14.43
N GLY A 214 4.22 -6.24 14.81
CA GLY A 214 4.83 -5.00 15.26
C GLY A 214 5.66 -5.16 16.53
N ALA A 215 5.24 -6.01 17.48
CA ALA A 215 6.03 -6.31 18.67
C ALA A 215 7.36 -6.99 18.32
N ILE A 216 7.35 -7.96 17.38
CA ILE A 216 8.56 -8.63 16.89
C ILE A 216 9.52 -7.61 16.25
N LEU A 217 9.01 -6.80 15.33
CA LEU A 217 9.81 -5.82 14.59
C LEU A 217 10.37 -4.72 15.51
N THR A 218 9.56 -4.21 16.42
CA THR A 218 9.97 -3.17 17.37
C THR A 218 11.05 -3.68 18.32
N ALA A 219 11.01 -4.95 18.72
CA ALA A 219 12.05 -5.57 19.55
C ALA A 219 13.39 -5.70 18.81
N LEU A 220 13.37 -5.91 17.48
CA LEU A 220 14.59 -6.01 16.65
C LEU A 220 15.20 -4.64 16.32
N TYR A 221 14.38 -3.60 16.20
CA TYR A 221 14.77 -2.30 15.64
C TYR A 221 16.00 -1.66 16.34
N PRO A 222 16.13 -1.66 17.68
CA PRO A 222 17.32 -1.07 18.32
C PRO A 222 18.64 -1.74 17.94
N GLY A 223 18.63 -3.05 17.65
CA GLY A 223 19.81 -3.81 17.24
C GLY A 223 20.13 -3.72 15.74
N GLU A 224 19.15 -3.33 14.94
CA GLU A 224 19.23 -3.27 13.47
C GLU A 224 18.67 -1.95 12.92
N PRO A 225 19.18 -0.79 13.33
CA PRO A 225 18.56 0.51 13.05
C PRO A 225 18.59 0.93 11.56
N ASN A 226 19.41 0.26 10.75
CA ASN A 226 19.56 0.52 9.31
C ASN A 226 18.94 -0.59 8.43
N HIS A 227 18.20 -1.52 9.03
CA HIS A 227 17.58 -2.61 8.29
C HIS A 227 16.27 -2.14 7.63
N PRO A 228 16.16 -2.16 6.27
CA PRO A 228 15.01 -1.59 5.57
C PRO A 228 13.70 -2.32 5.89
N GLY A 229 13.72 -3.66 5.96
CA GLY A 229 12.53 -4.47 6.21
C GLY A 229 11.89 -4.22 7.56
N ILE A 230 12.68 -3.94 8.60
CA ILE A 230 12.14 -3.68 9.95
C ILE A 230 11.28 -2.41 9.94
N VAL A 231 11.84 -1.29 9.50
CA VAL A 231 11.12 0.00 9.49
C VAL A 231 9.96 0.00 8.51
N HIS A 232 10.13 -0.60 7.33
CA HIS A 232 9.10 -0.74 6.31
C HIS A 232 7.89 -1.52 6.82
N TYR A 233 8.14 -2.69 7.41
CA TYR A 233 7.05 -3.54 7.88
C TYR A 233 6.39 -3.01 9.14
N ILE A 234 7.08 -2.24 10.00
CA ILE A 234 6.46 -1.49 11.09
C ILE A 234 5.42 -0.50 10.54
N ILE A 235 5.73 0.21 9.43
CA ILE A 235 4.82 1.16 8.80
C ILE A 235 3.57 0.43 8.32
N HIS A 236 3.71 -0.66 7.53
CA HIS A 236 2.57 -1.41 7.03
C HIS A 236 1.71 -2.00 8.15
N THR A 237 2.37 -2.65 9.11
CA THR A 237 1.71 -3.33 10.23
C THR A 237 0.89 -2.36 11.09
N TYR A 238 1.30 -1.09 11.19
CA TYR A 238 0.63 -0.10 12.03
C TYR A 238 -0.10 1.00 11.23
N ASP A 239 -0.37 0.83 9.92
CA ASP A 239 -1.16 1.76 9.11
C ASP A 239 -2.68 1.67 9.43
N TYR A 240 -3.01 1.82 10.70
CA TYR A 240 -4.37 1.88 11.22
C TYR A 240 -4.52 3.08 12.16
N PRO A 241 -5.70 3.74 12.24
CA PRO A 241 -5.88 4.92 13.09
C PRO A 241 -5.43 4.70 14.54
N GLU A 242 -5.74 3.53 15.11
CA GLU A 242 -5.44 3.18 16.49
C GLU A 242 -3.96 2.85 16.74
N LEU A 243 -3.21 2.47 15.70
CA LEU A 243 -1.84 1.94 15.82
C LEU A 243 -0.78 2.88 15.23
N ALA A 244 -1.16 3.83 14.37
CA ALA A 244 -0.24 4.63 13.57
C ALA A 244 0.82 5.38 14.40
N VAL A 245 0.48 5.83 15.61
CA VAL A 245 1.42 6.51 16.50
C VAL A 245 2.63 5.63 16.87
N LEU A 246 2.44 4.30 16.90
CA LEU A 246 3.52 3.35 17.20
C LEU A 246 4.54 3.25 16.06
N ALA A 247 4.14 3.53 14.83
CA ALA A 247 5.01 3.51 13.65
C ALA A 247 5.75 4.83 13.42
N LEU A 248 5.41 5.92 14.09
CA LEU A 248 5.97 7.24 13.81
C LEU A 248 7.51 7.31 13.86
N PRO A 249 8.21 6.68 14.83
CA PRO A 249 9.67 6.66 14.85
C PRO A 249 10.28 5.96 13.62
N ALA A 250 9.70 4.84 13.17
CA ALA A 250 10.12 4.10 11.99
C ALA A 250 9.83 4.90 10.70
N ALA A 251 8.65 5.51 10.59
CA ALA A 251 8.27 6.35 9.46
C ALA A 251 9.25 7.51 9.24
N ARG A 252 9.66 8.20 10.30
CA ARG A 252 10.64 9.30 10.23
C ARG A 252 12.06 8.86 9.86
N LYS A 253 12.35 7.56 9.82
CA LYS A 253 13.69 7.02 9.52
C LYS A 253 13.78 6.32 8.16
N TYR A 254 12.71 5.71 7.67
CA TYR A 254 12.77 4.82 6.52
C TYR A 254 13.35 5.47 5.27
N ALA A 255 12.92 6.67 4.91
CA ALA A 255 13.44 7.40 3.76
C ALA A 255 14.97 7.62 3.80
N SER A 256 15.57 7.76 5.00
CA SER A 256 17.01 7.91 5.15
C SER A 256 17.78 6.58 5.15
N ILE A 257 17.09 5.46 5.35
CA ILE A 257 17.68 4.12 5.32
C ILE A 257 17.76 3.60 3.89
N ALA A 258 16.70 3.79 3.09
CA ALA A 258 16.62 3.32 1.70
C ALA A 258 16.35 4.48 0.71
N PRO A 259 17.24 5.48 0.62
CA PRO A 259 16.99 6.71 -0.12
C PRO A 259 16.93 6.53 -1.65
N SER A 260 17.35 5.39 -2.19
CA SER A 260 17.26 5.08 -3.63
C SER A 260 15.96 4.40 -4.04
N SER A 261 15.09 4.05 -3.09
CA SER A 261 13.76 3.49 -3.37
C SER A 261 12.71 4.59 -3.35
N ALA A 262 11.98 4.77 -4.44
CA ALA A 262 10.84 5.69 -4.50
C ALA A 262 9.76 5.28 -3.49
N HIS A 263 9.53 3.97 -3.36
CA HIS A 263 8.60 3.40 -2.39
C HIS A 263 9.01 3.72 -0.94
N ALA A 264 10.30 3.58 -0.59
CA ALA A 264 10.78 3.92 0.75
C ALA A 264 10.66 5.42 1.07
N GLN A 265 10.76 6.29 0.06
CA GLN A 265 10.52 7.72 0.21
C GLN A 265 9.03 8.04 0.44
N HIS A 266 8.13 7.26 -0.19
CA HIS A 266 6.68 7.42 -0.08
C HIS A 266 6.12 6.86 1.24
N MET A 267 6.55 5.68 1.67
CA MET A 267 5.93 4.89 2.75
C MET A 267 5.71 5.63 4.07
N PRO A 268 6.61 6.54 4.52
CA PRO A 268 6.36 7.35 5.70
C PRO A 268 5.03 8.12 5.65
N SER A 269 4.58 8.51 4.46
CA SER A 269 3.36 9.30 4.26
C SER A 269 2.09 8.55 4.65
N HIS A 270 2.08 7.22 4.68
CA HIS A 270 0.98 6.43 5.21
C HIS A 270 0.70 6.78 6.68
N ILE A 271 1.74 6.79 7.49
CA ILE A 271 1.65 7.14 8.92
C ILE A 271 1.40 8.63 9.11
N PHE A 272 2.07 9.49 8.33
CA PHE A 272 1.87 10.93 8.42
C PHE A 272 0.43 11.33 8.09
N THR A 273 -0.18 10.68 7.11
CA THR A 273 -1.59 10.87 6.75
C THR A 273 -2.54 10.44 7.89
N ARG A 274 -2.29 9.25 8.51
CA ARG A 274 -3.07 8.79 9.67
C ARG A 274 -3.01 9.73 10.86
N LEU A 275 -1.89 10.42 11.02
CA LEU A 275 -1.64 11.33 12.14
C LEU A 275 -1.89 12.81 11.80
N GLY A 276 -2.28 13.12 10.55
CA GLY A 276 -2.49 14.49 10.09
C GLY A 276 -1.23 15.36 10.09
N LEU A 277 -0.07 14.74 9.83
CA LEU A 277 1.25 15.38 9.75
C LEU A 277 1.55 15.79 8.30
N TRP A 278 0.83 16.80 7.84
CA TRP A 278 0.75 17.15 6.42
C TRP A 278 2.06 17.66 5.82
N ASP A 279 2.86 18.42 6.57
CA ASP A 279 4.17 18.91 6.09
C ASP A 279 5.15 17.75 5.86
N GLU A 280 5.18 16.77 6.76
CA GLU A 280 6.00 15.58 6.63
C GLU A 280 5.52 14.70 5.46
N CYS A 281 4.20 14.59 5.26
CA CYS A 281 3.61 13.89 4.13
C CYS A 281 3.97 14.56 2.78
N ILE A 282 3.90 15.89 2.69
CA ILE A 282 4.28 16.66 1.50
C ILE A 282 5.76 16.42 1.18
N ASN A 283 6.66 16.57 2.16
CA ASN A 283 8.09 16.40 1.95
C ASN A 283 8.43 14.98 1.47
N SER A 284 7.82 13.96 2.06
CA SER A 284 7.97 12.57 1.67
C SER A 284 7.61 12.35 0.20
N ASN A 285 6.46 12.83 -0.21
CA ASN A 285 5.95 12.60 -1.57
C ASN A 285 6.59 13.50 -2.65
N LEU A 286 7.11 14.67 -2.32
CA LEU A 286 7.93 15.46 -3.23
C LEU A 286 9.21 14.72 -3.62
N ILE A 287 9.87 14.08 -2.65
CA ILE A 287 11.08 13.29 -2.90
C ILE A 287 10.71 12.02 -3.68
N SER A 288 9.66 11.33 -3.28
CA SER A 288 9.22 10.10 -3.94
C SER A 288 8.83 10.31 -5.40
N THR A 289 8.06 11.35 -5.72
CA THR A 289 7.71 11.68 -7.12
C THR A 289 8.95 11.98 -7.95
N SER A 290 9.96 12.67 -7.38
CA SER A 290 11.23 12.93 -8.07
C SER A 290 12.01 11.62 -8.30
N SER A 291 12.07 10.74 -7.31
CA SER A 291 12.73 9.43 -7.42
C SER A 291 12.03 8.52 -8.44
N ALA A 292 10.70 8.54 -8.48
CA ALA A 292 9.91 7.78 -9.45
C ALA A 292 10.16 8.23 -10.90
N LYS A 293 10.28 9.55 -11.14
CA LYS A 293 10.65 10.10 -12.45
C LYS A 293 12.06 9.65 -12.87
N CYS A 294 13.03 9.78 -11.97
CA CYS A 294 14.39 9.27 -12.21
C CYS A 294 14.40 7.78 -12.56
N TYR A 295 13.61 6.98 -11.82
CA TYR A 295 13.49 5.54 -12.11
C TYR A 295 12.90 5.30 -13.51
N ALA A 296 11.82 5.97 -13.85
CA ALA A 296 11.18 5.82 -15.16
C ALA A 296 12.16 6.14 -16.32
N GLU A 297 12.92 7.23 -16.20
CA GLU A 297 13.92 7.64 -17.19
C GLU A 297 15.04 6.59 -17.31
N ASN A 298 15.64 6.16 -16.20
CA ASN A 298 16.77 5.25 -16.18
C ASN A 298 16.39 3.78 -16.51
N ALA A 299 15.17 3.38 -16.19
CA ALA A 299 14.62 2.07 -16.54
C ALA A 299 14.09 2.02 -17.99
N GLY A 300 14.05 3.17 -18.70
CA GLY A 300 13.56 3.24 -20.07
C GLY A 300 12.04 3.06 -20.20
N ILE A 301 11.29 3.40 -19.17
CA ILE A 301 9.82 3.35 -19.16
C ILE A 301 9.29 4.41 -20.16
N LYS A 302 8.45 3.98 -21.10
CA LYS A 302 7.81 4.88 -22.07
C LYS A 302 6.51 5.47 -21.50
N GLY A 303 6.64 6.43 -20.62
CA GLY A 303 5.54 7.06 -19.91
C GLY A 303 5.92 7.35 -18.46
N HIS A 304 4.92 7.40 -17.60
CA HIS A 304 5.08 7.62 -16.17
C HIS A 304 5.04 6.29 -15.42
N TRP A 305 5.83 6.19 -14.36
CA TRP A 305 5.78 5.02 -13.48
C TRP A 305 4.64 5.20 -12.45
N ASP A 306 3.95 4.12 -12.13
CA ASP A 306 2.81 4.10 -11.21
C ASP A 306 3.12 4.67 -9.82
N GLU A 307 4.35 4.52 -9.32
CA GLU A 307 4.79 5.11 -8.04
C GLU A 307 4.79 6.65 -8.06
N GLU A 308 4.97 7.28 -9.23
CA GLU A 308 4.85 8.72 -9.36
C GLU A 308 3.41 9.19 -9.09
N LEU A 309 2.43 8.53 -9.74
CA LEU A 309 1.02 8.87 -9.59
C LEU A 309 0.51 8.56 -8.19
N HIS A 310 0.97 7.44 -7.63
CA HIS A 310 0.65 7.05 -6.27
C HIS A 310 1.11 8.08 -5.24
N SER A 311 2.36 8.51 -5.33
CA SER A 311 2.91 9.57 -4.47
C SER A 311 2.20 10.92 -4.69
N MET A 312 1.79 11.22 -5.94
CA MET A 312 1.05 12.43 -6.28
C MET A 312 -0.33 12.50 -5.62
N ASP A 313 -1.04 11.37 -5.44
CA ASP A 313 -2.34 11.35 -4.74
C ASP A 313 -2.19 11.78 -3.28
N TYR A 314 -1.18 11.27 -2.56
CA TYR A 314 -0.87 11.69 -1.19
C TYR A 314 -0.44 13.16 -1.11
N LEU A 315 0.34 13.62 -2.09
CA LEU A 315 0.81 15.00 -2.18
C LEU A 315 -0.37 15.97 -2.35
N VAL A 316 -1.29 15.67 -3.28
CA VAL A 316 -2.48 16.49 -3.50
C VAL A 316 -3.40 16.49 -2.29
N TYR A 317 -3.62 15.32 -1.68
CA TYR A 317 -4.42 15.22 -0.46
C TYR A 317 -3.84 16.12 0.64
N SER A 318 -2.54 16.05 0.89
CA SER A 318 -1.87 16.86 1.91
C SER A 318 -1.89 18.35 1.61
N TYR A 319 -1.70 18.77 0.35
CA TYR A 319 -1.83 20.17 -0.05
C TYR A 319 -3.22 20.72 0.23
N LEU A 320 -4.27 19.93 -0.04
CA LEU A 320 -5.66 20.32 0.24
C LEU A 320 -5.91 20.48 1.74
N GLN A 321 -5.36 19.58 2.57
CA GLN A 321 -5.46 19.69 4.03
C GLN A 321 -4.64 20.86 4.59
N LYS A 322 -3.60 21.32 3.88
CA LYS A 322 -2.83 22.54 4.21
C LYS A 322 -3.46 23.82 3.64
N ALA A 323 -4.62 23.71 3.00
CA ALA A 323 -5.23 24.81 2.25
C ALA A 323 -4.31 25.42 1.16
N GLU A 324 -3.37 24.62 0.63
CA GLU A 324 -2.40 24.98 -0.42
C GLU A 324 -2.98 24.71 -1.82
N ASN A 325 -4.15 25.28 -2.10
CA ASN A 325 -4.94 24.99 -3.31
C ASN A 325 -4.20 25.25 -4.61
N LYS A 326 -3.31 26.25 -4.65
CA LYS A 326 -2.49 26.54 -5.85
C LYS A 326 -1.53 25.40 -6.16
N LEU A 327 -0.93 24.79 -5.12
CA LEU A 327 -0.03 23.65 -5.27
C LEU A 327 -0.79 22.40 -5.68
N ALA A 328 -1.92 22.13 -5.04
CA ALA A 328 -2.82 21.05 -5.44
C ALA A 328 -3.27 21.18 -6.90
N LYS A 329 -3.64 22.40 -7.33
CA LYS A 329 -4.04 22.67 -8.71
C LYS A 329 -2.92 22.38 -9.72
N ARG A 330 -1.68 22.75 -9.41
CA ARG A 330 -0.52 22.45 -10.29
C ARG A 330 -0.37 20.94 -10.50
N GLN A 331 -0.56 20.13 -9.45
CA GLN A 331 -0.51 18.67 -9.57
C GLN A 331 -1.67 18.13 -10.42
N CYS A 332 -2.89 18.67 -10.25
CA CYS A 332 -4.02 18.32 -11.11
C CYS A 332 -3.77 18.68 -12.57
N ASP A 333 -3.18 19.87 -12.83
CA ASP A 333 -2.86 20.30 -14.19
C ASP A 333 -1.78 19.41 -14.81
N TYR A 334 -0.77 19.04 -14.03
CA TYR A 334 0.26 18.11 -14.46
C TYR A 334 -0.31 16.72 -14.74
N LEU A 335 -1.18 16.18 -13.86
CA LEU A 335 -1.86 14.90 -14.08
C LEU A 335 -2.62 14.88 -15.43
N ASN A 336 -3.25 15.99 -15.80
CA ASN A 336 -3.96 16.11 -17.07
C ASN A 336 -3.06 16.09 -18.31
N THR A 337 -1.74 16.13 -18.15
CA THR A 337 -0.76 15.95 -19.24
C THR A 337 -0.26 14.52 -19.36
N ILE A 338 -0.64 13.65 -18.44
CA ILE A 338 -0.19 12.26 -18.39
C ILE A 338 -1.20 11.38 -19.13
N ASP A 339 -0.81 10.85 -20.28
CA ASP A 339 -1.64 9.92 -21.06
C ASP A 339 -1.17 8.46 -20.99
N LYS A 340 0.10 8.23 -20.61
CA LYS A 340 0.72 6.90 -20.58
C LYS A 340 1.39 6.62 -19.24
N VAL A 341 1.05 5.47 -18.67
CA VAL A 341 1.59 4.98 -17.40
C VAL A 341 2.07 3.55 -17.54
N TYR A 342 2.99 3.12 -16.69
CA TYR A 342 3.50 1.77 -16.63
C TYR A 342 3.91 1.38 -15.19
N PRO A 343 3.49 0.20 -14.72
CA PRO A 343 2.46 -0.67 -15.32
C PRO A 343 1.10 0.04 -15.31
N VAL A 344 0.13 -0.43 -16.10
CA VAL A 344 -1.27 0.04 -16.01
C VAL A 344 -1.94 -0.75 -14.90
N ASP A 345 -2.13 -0.15 -13.74
CA ASP A 345 -2.62 -0.83 -12.57
C ASP A 345 -3.64 -0.02 -11.73
N PHE A 346 -3.92 -0.53 -10.54
CA PHE A 346 -4.81 0.07 -9.57
C PHE A 346 -4.37 1.47 -9.11
N LYS A 347 -3.06 1.71 -8.89
CA LYS A 347 -2.52 2.97 -8.36
C LYS A 347 -2.75 4.11 -9.33
N ASP A 348 -2.48 3.85 -10.62
CA ASP A 348 -2.73 4.82 -11.69
C ASP A 348 -4.20 5.16 -11.81
N ALA A 349 -5.07 4.13 -11.90
CA ALA A 349 -6.51 4.33 -12.01
C ALA A 349 -7.06 5.13 -10.82
N TYR A 350 -6.55 4.86 -9.61
CA TYR A 350 -6.97 5.56 -8.41
C TYR A 350 -6.52 7.02 -8.43
N ALA A 351 -5.27 7.30 -8.75
CA ALA A 351 -4.73 8.65 -8.84
C ALA A 351 -5.48 9.50 -9.90
N PHE A 352 -5.71 8.96 -11.10
CA PHE A 352 -6.47 9.63 -12.16
C PHE A 352 -7.91 9.98 -11.74
N ALA A 353 -8.55 9.15 -10.93
CA ALA A 353 -9.90 9.40 -10.45
C ALA A 353 -9.92 10.28 -9.18
N ALA A 354 -9.08 9.96 -8.19
CA ALA A 354 -9.15 10.56 -6.86
C ALA A 354 -8.56 11.98 -6.81
N ILE A 355 -7.46 12.25 -7.50
CA ILE A 355 -6.80 13.57 -7.46
C ILE A 355 -7.74 14.69 -7.90
N PRO A 356 -8.37 14.66 -9.11
CA PRO A 356 -9.28 15.72 -9.52
C PRO A 356 -10.59 15.73 -8.70
N ALA A 357 -11.05 14.55 -8.24
CA ALA A 357 -12.21 14.42 -7.36
C ALA A 357 -11.98 15.15 -6.03
N ARG A 358 -10.86 14.85 -5.32
CA ARG A 358 -10.47 15.53 -4.08
C ARG A 358 -10.35 17.03 -4.28
N TYR A 359 -9.68 17.46 -5.36
CA TYR A 359 -9.53 18.89 -5.64
C TYR A 359 -10.88 19.60 -5.76
N ALA A 360 -11.86 19.00 -6.44
CA ALA A 360 -13.18 19.59 -6.60
C ALA A 360 -13.99 19.56 -5.30
N LEU A 361 -14.02 18.41 -4.60
CA LEU A 361 -14.87 18.20 -3.42
C LEU A 361 -14.33 18.94 -2.19
N GLU A 362 -13.04 18.88 -1.90
CA GLU A 362 -12.42 19.59 -0.76
C GLU A 362 -12.57 21.11 -0.89
N ASN A 363 -12.60 21.64 -2.10
CA ASN A 363 -12.85 23.06 -2.37
C ASN A 363 -14.33 23.42 -2.47
N LYS A 364 -15.24 22.46 -2.32
CA LYS A 364 -16.69 22.63 -2.54
C LYS A 364 -17.00 23.29 -3.89
N ASN A 365 -16.13 23.02 -4.90
CA ASN A 365 -16.31 23.48 -6.29
C ASN A 365 -17.32 22.58 -7.01
N TRP A 366 -18.60 22.78 -6.70
CA TRP A 366 -19.69 21.94 -7.19
C TRP A 366 -19.87 21.96 -8.71
N ASN A 367 -19.64 23.11 -9.36
CA ASN A 367 -19.64 23.20 -10.83
C ASN A 367 -18.49 22.39 -11.44
N GLY A 368 -17.30 22.50 -10.88
CA GLY A 368 -16.16 21.70 -11.27
C GLY A 368 -16.39 20.20 -11.07
N ALA A 369 -16.95 19.83 -9.91
CA ALA A 369 -17.32 18.44 -9.61
C ALA A 369 -18.34 17.89 -10.63
N ALA A 370 -19.40 18.64 -10.92
CA ALA A 370 -20.43 18.24 -11.88
C ALA A 370 -19.91 18.06 -13.32
N SER A 371 -18.87 18.77 -13.68
CA SER A 371 -18.25 18.74 -15.03
C SER A 371 -17.00 17.90 -15.12
N LEU A 372 -16.65 17.15 -14.07
CA LEU A 372 -15.43 16.34 -14.01
C LEU A 372 -15.40 15.34 -15.16
N LYS A 373 -14.31 15.32 -15.90
CA LYS A 373 -14.10 14.37 -17.01
C LYS A 373 -13.26 13.18 -16.56
N THR A 374 -13.50 12.05 -17.18
CA THR A 374 -12.62 10.88 -17.03
C THR A 374 -11.37 11.12 -17.86
N HIS A 375 -10.19 11.01 -17.26
CA HIS A 375 -8.90 11.20 -17.91
C HIS A 375 -7.90 10.13 -17.40
N PRO A 376 -7.04 9.58 -18.27
CA PRO A 376 -7.05 9.67 -19.74
C PRO A 376 -8.27 8.97 -20.35
N ALA A 377 -8.72 9.46 -21.53
CA ALA A 377 -9.92 8.88 -22.17
C ALA A 377 -9.69 7.42 -22.63
N ASP A 378 -8.46 7.13 -23.11
CA ASP A 378 -8.07 5.81 -23.62
C ASP A 378 -7.56 4.85 -22.54
N PHE A 379 -7.61 5.25 -21.26
CA PHE A 379 -7.25 4.37 -20.15
C PHE A 379 -8.29 3.25 -20.02
N PRO A 380 -7.90 2.00 -19.70
CA PRO A 380 -8.82 0.85 -19.67
C PRO A 380 -9.72 0.86 -18.42
N TRP A 381 -10.57 1.86 -18.30
CA TRP A 381 -11.45 2.11 -17.14
C TRP A 381 -12.41 0.96 -16.81
N GLU A 382 -12.71 0.09 -17.78
CA GLU A 382 -13.52 -1.10 -17.57
C GLU A 382 -12.86 -2.13 -16.65
N LYS A 383 -11.54 -2.10 -16.53
CA LYS A 383 -10.77 -2.94 -15.59
C LYS A 383 -10.77 -2.39 -14.17
N PHE A 384 -11.16 -1.13 -13.99
CA PHE A 384 -11.06 -0.40 -12.73
C PHE A 384 -12.40 0.21 -12.31
N PRO A 385 -13.46 -0.61 -12.12
CA PRO A 385 -14.81 -0.13 -11.86
C PRO A 385 -14.92 0.71 -10.59
N TRP A 386 -14.23 0.35 -9.50
CA TRP A 386 -14.26 1.15 -8.27
C TRP A 386 -13.69 2.56 -8.48
N GLN A 387 -12.57 2.69 -9.17
CA GLN A 387 -11.94 3.99 -9.45
C GLN A 387 -12.85 4.85 -10.35
N LYS A 388 -13.50 4.22 -11.33
CA LYS A 388 -14.50 4.89 -12.17
C LYS A 388 -15.67 5.40 -11.32
N ALA A 389 -16.10 4.66 -10.28
CA ALA A 389 -17.15 5.08 -9.36
C ALA A 389 -16.80 6.39 -8.64
N ILE A 390 -15.53 6.65 -8.32
CA ILE A 390 -15.08 7.91 -7.70
C ILE A 390 -15.47 9.11 -8.58
N THR A 391 -15.24 9.03 -9.88
CA THR A 391 -15.61 10.09 -10.83
C THR A 391 -17.13 10.28 -10.90
N ASN A 392 -17.91 9.17 -10.95
CA ASN A 392 -19.37 9.22 -10.98
C ASN A 392 -19.94 9.81 -9.67
N PHE A 393 -19.40 9.42 -8.52
CA PHE A 393 -19.77 9.96 -7.21
C PHE A 393 -19.49 11.45 -7.10
N THR A 394 -18.32 11.89 -7.58
CA THR A 394 -17.93 13.30 -7.59
C THR A 394 -18.89 14.13 -8.44
N ARG A 395 -19.22 13.67 -9.67
CA ARG A 395 -20.20 14.34 -10.53
C ARG A 395 -21.58 14.39 -9.89
N LEU A 396 -22.00 13.30 -9.27
CA LEU A 396 -23.29 13.22 -8.58
C LEU A 396 -23.38 14.28 -7.49
N LEU A 397 -22.39 14.36 -6.59
CA LEU A 397 -22.37 15.38 -5.55
C LEU A 397 -22.39 16.79 -6.14
N GLY A 398 -21.60 17.03 -7.20
CA GLY A 398 -21.64 18.28 -7.93
C GLY A 398 -23.05 18.62 -8.44
N PHE A 399 -23.72 17.70 -9.13
CA PHE A 399 -25.08 17.89 -9.66
C PHE A 399 -26.10 18.16 -8.56
N VAL A 400 -26.05 17.42 -7.46
CA VAL A 400 -26.96 17.64 -6.31
C VAL A 400 -26.82 19.05 -5.76
N HIS A 401 -25.57 19.51 -5.55
CA HIS A 401 -25.32 20.82 -4.95
C HIS A 401 -25.66 21.99 -5.86
N ILE A 402 -25.60 21.81 -7.20
CA ILE A 402 -26.06 22.83 -8.16
C ILE A 402 -27.53 22.67 -8.58
N GLY A 403 -28.28 21.77 -7.94
CA GLY A 403 -29.73 21.60 -8.13
C GLY A 403 -30.13 20.80 -9.39
N LYS A 404 -29.22 20.13 -10.05
CA LYS A 404 -29.48 19.28 -11.25
C LYS A 404 -29.80 17.83 -10.83
N ILE A 405 -30.95 17.63 -10.20
CA ILE A 405 -31.29 16.35 -9.56
C ILE A 405 -31.43 15.21 -10.58
N ASP A 406 -31.95 15.42 -11.78
CA ASP A 406 -32.05 14.38 -12.80
C ASP A 406 -30.68 13.88 -13.25
N SER A 407 -29.73 14.80 -13.42
CA SER A 407 -28.32 14.42 -13.72
C SER A 407 -27.69 13.64 -12.56
N ALA A 408 -27.97 14.02 -11.32
CA ALA A 408 -27.52 13.28 -10.14
C ALA A 408 -28.11 11.85 -10.11
N ARG A 409 -29.40 11.68 -10.44
CA ARG A 409 -30.04 10.36 -10.54
C ARG A 409 -29.43 9.50 -11.63
N PHE A 410 -29.03 10.11 -12.76
CA PHE A 410 -28.33 9.40 -13.82
C PHE A 410 -26.97 8.84 -13.33
N GLU A 411 -26.18 9.66 -12.63
CA GLU A 411 -24.91 9.19 -12.04
C GLU A 411 -25.13 8.15 -10.94
N LEU A 412 -26.21 8.24 -10.17
CA LEU A 412 -26.58 7.22 -9.18
C LEU A 412 -26.83 5.85 -9.85
N LYS A 413 -27.51 5.82 -10.99
CA LYS A 413 -27.72 4.60 -11.77
C LYS A 413 -26.40 4.01 -12.27
N ASN A 414 -25.45 4.86 -12.68
CA ASN A 414 -24.11 4.42 -13.06
C ASN A 414 -23.39 3.77 -11.88
N LEU A 415 -23.48 4.35 -10.67
CA LEU A 415 -22.90 3.77 -9.45
C LEU A 415 -23.56 2.42 -9.09
N ASP A 416 -24.88 2.30 -9.19
CA ASP A 416 -25.58 1.03 -8.95
C ASP A 416 -25.10 -0.04 -9.95
N THR A 417 -24.90 0.29 -11.23
CA THR A 417 -24.33 -0.63 -12.25
C THR A 417 -22.90 -1.08 -11.90
N ILE A 418 -22.06 -0.16 -11.43
CA ILE A 418 -20.68 -0.48 -11.00
C ILE A 418 -20.70 -1.39 -9.76
N TYR A 419 -21.58 -1.12 -8.81
CA TYR A 419 -21.77 -1.97 -7.64
C TYR A 419 -22.14 -3.40 -8.04
N ASP A 420 -23.11 -3.57 -8.93
CA ASP A 420 -23.54 -4.89 -9.41
C ASP A 420 -22.39 -5.63 -10.13
N THR A 421 -21.59 -4.91 -10.91
CA THR A 421 -20.39 -5.47 -11.57
C THR A 421 -19.39 -6.00 -10.54
N LEU A 422 -19.08 -5.23 -9.49
CA LEU A 422 -18.15 -5.64 -8.42
C LEU A 422 -18.70 -6.83 -7.62
N MET A 423 -20.02 -6.88 -7.38
CA MET A 423 -20.66 -8.02 -6.73
C MET A 423 -20.56 -9.29 -7.57
N GLN A 424 -20.73 -9.19 -8.90
CA GLN A 424 -20.54 -10.32 -9.83
C GLN A 424 -19.08 -10.80 -9.86
N GLN A 425 -18.11 -9.86 -9.76
CA GLN A 425 -16.69 -10.16 -9.64
C GLN A 425 -16.29 -10.72 -8.26
N LYS A 426 -17.21 -10.72 -7.29
CA LYS A 426 -16.97 -11.11 -5.89
C LYS A 426 -15.93 -10.24 -5.18
N ASP A 427 -15.70 -9.02 -5.66
CA ASP A 427 -14.86 -8.03 -4.99
C ASP A 427 -15.67 -7.26 -3.95
N LEU A 428 -15.92 -7.92 -2.81
CA LEU A 428 -16.80 -7.41 -1.76
C LEU A 428 -16.29 -6.13 -1.12
N TYR A 429 -14.96 -5.97 -1.03
CA TYR A 429 -14.36 -4.75 -0.47
C TYR A 429 -14.68 -3.53 -1.35
N LYS A 430 -14.37 -3.59 -2.65
CA LYS A 430 -14.64 -2.49 -3.58
C LYS A 430 -16.14 -2.25 -3.76
N ALA A 431 -16.95 -3.33 -3.78
CA ALA A 431 -18.40 -3.21 -3.79
C ALA A 431 -18.91 -2.42 -2.56
N ASN A 432 -18.38 -2.70 -1.36
CA ASN A 432 -18.73 -1.97 -0.15
C ASN A 432 -18.33 -0.48 -0.23
N GLN A 433 -17.16 -0.15 -0.78
CA GLN A 433 -16.75 1.24 -1.02
C GLN A 433 -17.74 1.99 -1.92
N VAL A 434 -18.16 1.36 -3.02
CA VAL A 434 -19.17 1.95 -3.92
C VAL A 434 -20.53 2.03 -3.24
N LYS A 435 -20.90 1.07 -2.38
CA LYS A 435 -22.14 1.10 -1.60
C LYS A 435 -22.22 2.28 -0.64
N ILE A 436 -21.10 2.61 0.02
CA ILE A 436 -20.98 3.81 0.87
C ILE A 436 -21.25 5.07 0.03
N GLN A 437 -20.61 5.19 -1.14
CA GLN A 437 -20.84 6.30 -2.07
C GLN A 437 -22.30 6.41 -2.52
N ILE A 438 -22.93 5.29 -2.91
CA ILE A 438 -24.36 5.23 -3.28
C ILE A 438 -25.24 5.71 -2.13
N THR A 439 -24.97 5.26 -0.91
CA THR A 439 -25.78 5.60 0.27
C THR A 439 -25.64 7.08 0.62
N THR A 440 -24.42 7.61 0.60
CA THR A 440 -24.11 9.04 0.77
C THR A 440 -24.84 9.89 -0.29
N ALA A 441 -24.77 9.47 -1.56
CA ALA A 441 -25.40 10.15 -2.68
C ALA A 441 -26.94 10.18 -2.55
N LYS A 442 -27.55 9.07 -2.17
CA LYS A 442 -29.01 8.98 -1.91
C LYS A 442 -29.43 9.94 -0.80
N ALA A 443 -28.65 10.06 0.26
CA ALA A 443 -28.94 10.99 1.34
C ALA A 443 -28.97 12.45 0.85
N TRP A 444 -28.00 12.87 0.05
CA TRP A 444 -27.98 14.22 -0.51
C TRP A 444 -29.11 14.49 -1.50
N ILE A 445 -29.51 13.52 -2.32
CA ILE A 445 -30.67 13.63 -3.21
C ILE A 445 -31.94 13.80 -2.39
N LEU A 446 -32.19 12.95 -1.37
CA LEU A 446 -33.34 13.04 -0.48
C LEU A 446 -33.44 14.41 0.22
N PHE A 447 -32.28 14.92 0.68
CA PHE A 447 -32.25 16.25 1.30
C PHE A 447 -32.69 17.34 0.33
N LYS A 448 -32.22 17.33 -0.90
CA LYS A 448 -32.64 18.31 -1.93
C LYS A 448 -34.10 18.15 -2.36
N GLU A 449 -34.71 17.00 -2.14
CA GLU A 449 -36.14 16.76 -2.32
C GLU A 449 -36.97 17.17 -1.12
N GLY A 450 -36.36 17.71 -0.05
CA GLY A 450 -37.06 18.12 1.19
C GLY A 450 -37.38 16.97 2.14
N LYS A 451 -36.90 15.73 1.87
CA LYS A 451 -37.14 14.56 2.71
C LYS A 451 -36.08 14.46 3.81
N ASN A 452 -36.07 15.45 4.70
CA ASN A 452 -34.96 15.66 5.64
C ASN A 452 -34.73 14.48 6.60
N ASP A 453 -35.78 13.87 7.16
CA ASP A 453 -35.64 12.75 8.10
C ASP A 453 -35.05 11.49 7.42
N GLU A 454 -35.50 11.20 6.18
CA GLU A 454 -34.96 10.08 5.39
C GLU A 454 -33.52 10.35 4.98
N ALA A 455 -33.21 11.59 4.59
CA ALA A 455 -31.85 12.00 4.24
C ALA A 455 -30.88 11.81 5.41
N LEU A 456 -31.28 12.28 6.61
CA LEU A 456 -30.46 12.13 7.81
C LEU A 456 -30.23 10.66 8.18
N LYS A 457 -31.29 9.84 8.21
CA LYS A 457 -31.17 8.40 8.47
C LYS A 457 -30.23 7.72 7.47
N THR A 458 -30.38 8.04 6.19
CA THR A 458 -29.55 7.46 5.13
C THR A 458 -28.10 7.89 5.23
N MET A 459 -27.80 9.15 5.59
CA MET A 459 -26.44 9.64 5.76
C MET A 459 -25.75 9.03 6.98
N ILE A 460 -26.47 8.82 8.09
CA ILE A 460 -25.96 8.12 9.28
C ILE A 460 -25.56 6.70 8.89
N VAL A 461 -26.39 5.99 8.12
CA VAL A 461 -26.04 4.64 7.63
C VAL A 461 -24.77 4.66 6.80
N ALA A 462 -24.59 5.62 5.89
CA ALA A 462 -23.38 5.75 5.07
C ALA A 462 -22.14 5.97 5.94
N ALA A 463 -22.20 6.90 6.90
CA ALA A 463 -21.12 7.20 7.81
C ALA A 463 -20.76 6.00 8.70
N ASP A 464 -21.76 5.28 9.22
CA ASP A 464 -21.53 4.08 10.05
C ASP A 464 -20.97 2.90 9.24
N MET A 465 -21.30 2.80 7.95
CA MET A 465 -20.68 1.82 7.04
C MET A 465 -19.21 2.14 6.81
N GLU A 466 -18.89 3.41 6.55
CA GLU A 466 -17.51 3.85 6.31
C GLU A 466 -16.65 3.68 7.56
N ASP A 467 -17.13 4.06 8.74
CA ASP A 467 -16.42 3.88 10.01
C ASP A 467 -16.07 2.42 10.32
N LYS A 468 -16.86 1.47 9.82
CA LYS A 468 -16.61 0.03 9.94
C LYS A 468 -15.71 -0.53 8.84
N THR A 469 -15.31 0.30 7.89
CA THR A 469 -14.51 -0.10 6.74
C THR A 469 -13.13 0.54 6.84
N GLU A 470 -12.06 -0.27 6.77
CA GLU A 470 -10.72 0.32 6.68
C GLU A 470 -10.48 0.87 5.27
N LYS A 471 -9.69 1.96 5.18
CA LYS A 471 -9.22 2.44 3.89
C LYS A 471 -8.41 1.35 3.17
N HIS A 472 -8.38 1.38 1.87
CA HIS A 472 -7.48 0.51 1.12
C HIS A 472 -6.03 0.82 1.52
N PRO A 473 -5.15 -0.18 1.73
CA PRO A 473 -3.76 0.03 2.15
C PRO A 473 -2.98 1.02 1.28
N VAL A 474 -3.29 1.06 -0.02
CA VAL A 474 -2.60 1.93 -0.99
C VAL A 474 -3.07 3.39 -0.93
N THR A 475 -4.31 3.68 -0.55
CA THR A 475 -4.88 5.04 -0.65
C THR A 475 -4.60 5.90 0.58
N PRO A 476 -4.49 7.25 0.45
CA PRO A 476 -4.30 8.13 1.60
C PRO A 476 -5.51 8.15 2.54
N GLY A 477 -6.69 7.84 2.03
CA GLY A 477 -7.98 7.84 2.74
C GLY A 477 -9.13 7.91 1.76
N GLU A 478 -10.31 8.06 2.27
CA GLU A 478 -11.54 8.31 1.52
C GLU A 478 -11.38 9.57 0.65
N VAL A 479 -12.07 9.63 -0.48
CA VAL A 479 -12.03 10.83 -1.34
C VAL A 479 -12.61 12.03 -0.61
N ILE A 480 -13.69 11.82 0.14
CA ILE A 480 -14.23 12.71 1.15
C ILE A 480 -14.97 11.85 2.19
N PRO A 481 -14.71 11.99 3.50
CA PRO A 481 -15.31 11.14 4.52
C PRO A 481 -16.83 11.32 4.61
N ALA A 482 -17.56 10.20 4.67
CA ALA A 482 -19.02 10.24 4.82
C ALA A 482 -19.45 10.85 6.16
N ARG A 483 -18.64 10.69 7.22
CA ARG A 483 -18.91 11.31 8.51
C ARG A 483 -18.73 12.83 8.49
N GLU A 484 -17.76 13.35 7.74
CA GLU A 484 -17.60 14.78 7.49
C GLU A 484 -18.81 15.33 6.70
N LEU A 485 -19.27 14.59 5.67
CA LEU A 485 -20.48 14.94 4.91
C LEU A 485 -21.76 14.86 5.75
N LEU A 486 -21.82 13.99 6.77
CA LEU A 486 -22.92 14.00 7.75
C LEU A 486 -22.91 15.31 8.57
N GLY A 487 -21.73 15.77 8.99
CA GLY A 487 -21.59 17.06 9.65
C GLY A 487 -22.06 18.22 8.76
N ASP A 488 -21.67 18.23 7.49
CA ASP A 488 -22.13 19.23 6.50
C ASP A 488 -23.65 19.20 6.32
N LEU A 489 -24.27 18.03 6.24
CA LEU A 489 -25.70 17.86 6.12
C LEU A 489 -26.45 18.40 7.38
N LEU A 490 -25.97 18.06 8.56
CA LEU A 490 -26.54 18.50 9.84
C LEU A 490 -26.45 20.02 10.02
N LEU A 491 -25.35 20.66 9.59
CA LEU A 491 -25.24 22.12 9.57
C LEU A 491 -26.28 22.75 8.64
N GLN A 492 -26.52 22.18 7.45
CA GLN A 492 -27.57 22.65 6.53
C GLN A 492 -28.98 22.43 7.09
N MET A 493 -29.20 21.44 7.94
CA MET A 493 -30.45 21.19 8.67
C MET A 493 -30.59 22.04 9.94
N ASN A 494 -29.63 22.94 10.20
CA ASN A 494 -29.59 23.76 11.43
C ASN A 494 -29.55 22.93 12.73
N GLN A 495 -28.81 21.80 12.71
CA GLN A 495 -28.59 20.93 13.88
C GLN A 495 -27.11 20.99 14.31
N PRO A 496 -26.60 22.11 14.82
CA PRO A 496 -25.16 22.32 15.05
C PRO A 496 -24.60 21.42 16.15
N GLU A 497 -25.36 20.99 17.14
CA GLU A 497 -24.91 20.08 18.19
C GLU A 497 -24.51 18.72 17.61
N LYS A 498 -25.39 18.09 16.83
CA LYS A 498 -25.11 16.82 16.17
C LYS A 498 -24.04 16.95 15.09
N ALA A 499 -23.97 18.11 14.41
CA ALA A 499 -22.93 18.39 13.45
C ALA A 499 -21.55 18.41 14.12
N LEU A 500 -21.41 19.04 15.28
CA LEU A 500 -20.17 19.06 16.05
C LEU A 500 -19.75 17.65 16.44
N GLU A 501 -20.68 16.82 16.94
CA GLU A 501 -20.44 15.41 17.27
C GLU A 501 -19.92 14.62 16.05
N ALA A 502 -20.54 14.82 14.87
CA ALA A 502 -20.14 14.14 13.63
C ALA A 502 -18.74 14.53 13.19
N TYR A 503 -18.40 15.82 13.19
CA TYR A 503 -17.06 16.29 12.84
C TYR A 503 -16.00 15.83 13.86
N GLU A 504 -16.31 15.85 15.16
CA GLU A 504 -15.38 15.37 16.19
C GLU A 504 -15.13 13.86 16.08
N ALA A 505 -16.16 13.09 15.69
CA ALA A 505 -16.00 11.66 15.41
C ALA A 505 -15.11 11.41 14.18
N ASP A 506 -15.29 12.19 13.09
CA ASP A 506 -14.43 12.13 11.91
C ASP A 506 -12.98 12.49 12.25
N LEU A 507 -12.75 13.57 12.97
CA LEU A 507 -11.42 14.06 13.34
C LEU A 507 -10.62 13.09 14.25
N LYS A 508 -11.28 12.12 14.89
CA LYS A 508 -10.58 11.03 15.60
C LYS A 508 -9.93 10.03 14.64
N ARG A 509 -10.56 9.78 13.47
CA ARG A 509 -10.04 8.88 12.43
C ARG A 509 -9.13 9.62 11.44
N HIS A 510 -9.45 10.87 11.17
CA HIS A 510 -8.79 11.75 10.19
C HIS A 510 -8.28 13.04 10.86
N PRO A 511 -7.24 12.95 11.72
CA PRO A 511 -6.75 14.09 12.47
C PRO A 511 -6.32 15.24 11.55
N ASN A 512 -6.56 16.47 12.00
CA ASN A 512 -6.13 17.69 11.32
C ASN A 512 -6.68 17.87 9.89
N ARG A 513 -7.82 17.23 9.55
CA ARG A 513 -8.50 17.54 8.29
C ARG A 513 -9.04 18.96 8.31
N PHE A 514 -8.74 19.72 7.23
CA PHE A 514 -9.07 21.14 7.14
C PHE A 514 -10.58 21.40 7.21
N ASN A 515 -11.36 20.70 6.38
CA ASN A 515 -12.82 20.87 6.33
C ASN A 515 -13.49 20.36 7.61
N GLY A 516 -13.03 19.24 8.17
CA GLY A 516 -13.52 18.71 9.44
C GLY A 516 -13.32 19.69 10.61
N LEU A 517 -12.11 20.27 10.72
CA LEU A 517 -11.79 21.28 11.75
C LEU A 517 -12.63 22.56 11.56
N TYR A 518 -12.76 23.05 10.33
CA TYR A 518 -13.58 24.23 10.06
C TYR A 518 -15.07 23.99 10.33
N GLY A 519 -15.60 22.84 9.90
CA GLY A 519 -16.99 22.46 10.17
C GLY A 519 -17.30 22.33 11.65
N ALA A 520 -16.40 21.71 12.42
CA ALA A 520 -16.51 21.64 13.89
C ALA A 520 -16.46 23.03 14.54
N ALA A 521 -15.55 23.91 14.07
CA ALA A 521 -15.47 25.29 14.56
C ALA A 521 -16.74 26.07 14.32
N LEU A 522 -17.30 25.99 13.11
CA LEU A 522 -18.54 26.64 12.72
C LEU A 522 -19.75 26.10 13.52
N ALA A 523 -19.79 24.79 13.78
CA ALA A 523 -20.83 24.19 14.61
C ALA A 523 -20.75 24.68 16.07
N ALA A 524 -19.55 24.74 16.64
CA ALA A 524 -19.31 25.26 17.98
C ALA A 524 -19.68 26.77 18.10
N GLU A 525 -19.38 27.57 17.08
CA GLU A 525 -19.77 28.99 17.00
C GLU A 525 -21.29 29.14 17.01
N LYS A 526 -22.03 28.37 16.19
CA LYS A 526 -23.49 28.37 16.16
C LYS A 526 -24.12 27.98 17.49
N LEU A 527 -23.48 27.14 18.27
CA LEU A 527 -23.86 26.75 19.64
C LEU A 527 -23.47 27.80 20.69
N ARG A 528 -22.82 28.88 20.30
CA ARG A 528 -22.22 29.89 21.20
C ARG A 528 -21.20 29.31 22.18
N SER A 529 -20.60 28.17 21.83
CA SER A 529 -19.47 27.56 22.56
C SER A 529 -18.18 28.23 22.14
N PHE A 530 -17.99 29.51 22.50
CA PHE A 530 -16.94 30.37 21.96
C PHE A 530 -15.52 29.89 22.30
N GLU A 531 -15.30 29.30 23.46
CA GLU A 531 -14.00 28.71 23.82
C GLU A 531 -13.61 27.58 22.87
N LYS A 532 -14.53 26.67 22.60
CA LYS A 532 -14.35 25.55 21.68
C LYS A 532 -14.16 26.04 20.23
N ALA A 533 -15.00 26.96 19.78
CA ALA A 533 -14.89 27.59 18.47
C ALA A 533 -13.53 28.26 18.29
N ASN A 534 -13.07 29.04 19.30
CA ASN A 534 -11.76 29.69 19.29
C ASN A 534 -10.61 28.68 19.19
N SER A 535 -10.66 27.58 19.96
CA SER A 535 -9.66 26.50 19.90
C SER A 535 -9.57 25.87 18.51
N LEU A 536 -10.73 25.53 17.92
CA LEU A 536 -10.80 24.91 16.59
C LEU A 536 -10.38 25.88 15.46
N TYR A 537 -10.86 27.13 15.50
CA TYR A 537 -10.42 28.14 14.52
C TYR A 537 -8.92 28.46 14.60
N ARG A 538 -8.31 28.40 15.79
CA ARG A 538 -6.86 28.50 15.92
C ARG A 538 -6.16 27.33 15.22
N GLN A 539 -6.67 26.11 15.33
CA GLN A 539 -6.13 24.96 14.63
C GLN A 539 -6.25 25.15 13.11
N VAL A 540 -7.43 25.55 12.60
CA VAL A 540 -7.62 25.88 11.17
C VAL A 540 -6.62 26.95 10.70
N ALA A 541 -6.44 28.01 11.49
CA ALA A 541 -5.51 29.09 11.13
C ALA A 541 -4.04 28.67 11.17
N ALA A 542 -3.66 27.70 12.01
CA ALA A 542 -2.31 27.19 12.15
C ALA A 542 -1.94 26.17 11.08
N ILE A 543 -2.92 25.50 10.45
CA ILE A 543 -2.66 24.50 9.41
C ILE A 543 -1.93 25.10 8.21
N SER A 544 -2.31 26.33 7.79
CA SER A 544 -1.72 26.97 6.62
C SER A 544 -0.85 28.15 7.02
N ASN A 545 0.42 28.07 6.68
CA ASN A 545 1.36 29.20 6.76
C ASN A 545 1.24 30.14 5.55
N SER A 546 0.45 29.75 4.53
CA SER A 546 0.30 30.53 3.31
C SER A 546 -0.55 31.77 3.52
N ILE A 547 0.02 32.93 3.25
CA ILE A 547 -0.70 34.23 3.23
C ILE A 547 -1.64 34.28 2.00
N ASP A 548 -1.29 33.52 0.95
CA ASP A 548 -1.93 33.53 -0.36
C ASP A 548 -3.02 32.46 -0.55
N SER A 549 -3.42 31.77 0.50
CA SER A 549 -4.49 30.78 0.41
C SER A 549 -5.82 31.47 0.06
N ASN A 550 -6.46 30.99 -1.01
CA ASN A 550 -7.76 31.51 -1.45
C ASN A 550 -8.96 30.84 -0.74
N ARG A 551 -8.69 29.97 0.28
CA ARG A 551 -9.76 29.28 1.01
C ARG A 551 -10.61 30.25 1.82
N PRO A 552 -11.94 30.35 1.53
CA PRO A 552 -12.83 31.22 2.28
C PRO A 552 -12.92 30.84 3.75
N GLU A 553 -12.83 29.54 4.08
CA GLU A 553 -12.85 29.00 5.43
C GLU A 553 -11.67 29.52 6.26
N LEU A 554 -10.47 29.59 5.67
CA LEU A 554 -9.29 30.13 6.35
C LEU A 554 -9.42 31.63 6.63
N LYS A 555 -10.03 32.37 5.69
CA LYS A 555 -10.32 33.79 5.87
C LYS A 555 -11.33 34.00 7.00
N ALA A 556 -12.41 33.20 7.03
CA ALA A 556 -13.43 33.25 8.08
C ALA A 556 -12.84 32.93 9.46
N ALA A 557 -12.01 31.87 9.58
CA ALA A 557 -11.31 31.54 10.82
C ALA A 557 -10.44 32.68 11.35
N ARG A 558 -9.65 33.30 10.47
CA ARG A 558 -8.79 34.44 10.83
C ARG A 558 -9.60 35.68 11.25
N LEU A 559 -10.75 35.94 10.62
CA LEU A 559 -11.65 37.03 10.97
C LEU A 559 -12.24 36.81 12.37
N PHE A 560 -12.82 35.64 12.62
CA PHE A 560 -13.35 35.26 13.94
C PHE A 560 -12.33 35.47 15.07
N LEU A 561 -11.09 34.97 14.87
CA LEU A 561 -10.03 35.11 15.84
C LEU A 561 -9.59 36.56 16.10
N LYS A 562 -9.76 37.44 15.11
CA LYS A 562 -9.48 38.89 15.28
C LYS A 562 -10.55 39.58 16.09
N GLU A 563 -11.82 39.23 15.86
CA GLU A 563 -12.97 39.81 16.60
C GLU A 563 -12.98 39.40 18.07
N GLN A 564 -12.51 38.19 18.40
CA GLN A 564 -12.44 37.71 19.79
C GLN A 564 -11.27 38.34 20.60
N LYS A 565 -10.39 39.12 19.99
CA LYS A 565 -9.29 39.83 20.65
C LYS A 565 -9.66 41.27 21.02
N GLN A 566 -10.82 41.75 20.51
CA GLN A 566 -11.39 43.05 20.85
C GLN A 566 -12.44 42.93 21.95
#